data_6d6f043793406fa3d1722b49e5bd73b4
#
_entry.id   6d6f043793406fa3d1722b49e5bd73b4
#
_cell.length_a   1.000
_cell.length_b   1.000
_cell.length_c   1.000
_cell.angle_alpha   90.00
_cell.angle_beta   90.00
_cell.angle_gamma   90.00
#
_symmetry.space_group_name_H-M   'P 1'
#
loop_
_entity.id
_entity.type
_entity.pdbx_description
1 polymer ?
#
loop_
_entity_poly.entity_id
_entity_poly.type
_entity_poly.pdbx_seq_one_letter_code
_entity_poly.pdbx_strand_id
1 'polypeptide(L)'
;MPVFSYEQLRNMNPGEFRVYNFIVSHLEAVPAMNIRQIAGSVGVSTTTVLRFCEKAGCSGYTELKYRIRQELASPTRTGSLDAEPAIQYMKTSPKDGVFAEKMAQAAKICADAGQIILSGNRESKPLIRYGAYLFSGIGKPAFTAEDGWGIVSPKEDSRTALLILSTWGGGEDILFLINRYKKAGAPLISVTNTGHCPAAQMSDVNFSCYMPEISRTSGHGHIELVSQIPVVYLLETLTGEIQRFQTQ
;
A
#
# COMPACT_ATOMS: atom_id res chain seq x y z
N MET A 1 -6.82 6.73 19.54
CA MET A 1 -6.63 5.35 19.04
C MET A 1 -7.11 5.28 17.61
N PRO A 2 -6.43 4.62 16.68
CA PRO A 2 -7.01 4.39 15.36
C PRO A 2 -8.29 3.56 15.54
N VAL A 3 -9.34 3.91 14.80
CA VAL A 3 -10.63 3.19 14.83
C VAL A 3 -10.44 1.71 14.45
N PHE A 4 -9.32 1.40 13.74
CA PHE A 4 -9.00 0.06 13.22
C PHE A 4 -7.52 -0.26 13.42
N SER A 5 -7.21 -1.50 13.83
CA SER A 5 -5.83 -1.98 13.95
C SER A 5 -5.32 -2.56 12.63
N TYR A 6 -3.98 -2.65 12.49
CA TYR A 6 -3.34 -3.32 11.35
C TYR A 6 -3.85 -4.76 11.14
N GLU A 7 -3.98 -5.54 12.22
CA GLU A 7 -4.46 -6.92 12.13
C GLU A 7 -5.89 -7.03 11.62
N GLN A 8 -6.76 -6.11 12.02
CA GLN A 8 -8.14 -6.03 11.51
C GLN A 8 -8.16 -5.75 10.01
N LEU A 9 -7.34 -4.81 9.55
CA LEU A 9 -7.27 -4.43 8.14
C LEU A 9 -6.70 -5.55 7.26
N ARG A 10 -5.66 -6.24 7.74
CA ARG A 10 -5.03 -7.37 7.04
C ARG A 10 -6.01 -8.50 6.71
N ASN A 11 -6.99 -8.73 7.59
CA ASN A 11 -7.96 -9.83 7.47
C ASN A 11 -9.23 -9.45 6.68
N MET A 12 -9.31 -8.24 6.11
CA MET A 12 -10.46 -7.79 5.33
C MET A 12 -10.40 -8.32 3.90
N ASN A 13 -11.57 -8.70 3.36
CA ASN A 13 -11.72 -8.99 1.94
C ASN A 13 -11.86 -7.69 1.11
N PRO A 14 -11.82 -7.75 -0.25
CA PRO A 14 -11.91 -6.55 -1.09
C PRO A 14 -13.14 -5.68 -0.87
N GLY A 15 -14.29 -6.31 -0.60
CA GLY A 15 -15.54 -5.59 -0.32
C GLY A 15 -15.50 -4.87 1.02
N GLU A 16 -15.00 -5.53 2.05
CA GLU A 16 -14.83 -4.98 3.39
C GLU A 16 -13.79 -3.84 3.40
N PHE A 17 -12.73 -3.99 2.61
CA PHE A 17 -11.72 -2.95 2.47
C PHE A 17 -12.26 -1.69 1.76
N ARG A 18 -13.16 -1.84 0.77
CA ARG A 18 -13.87 -0.70 0.19
C ARG A 18 -14.75 0.03 1.22
N VAL A 19 -15.42 -0.73 2.10
CA VAL A 19 -16.19 -0.14 3.22
C VAL A 19 -15.27 0.64 4.15
N TYR A 20 -14.13 0.05 4.51
CA TYR A 20 -13.10 0.72 5.33
C TYR A 20 -12.67 2.05 4.71
N ASN A 21 -12.23 2.04 3.45
CA ASN A 21 -11.76 3.25 2.77
C ASN A 21 -12.85 4.33 2.72
N PHE A 22 -14.07 3.95 2.40
CA PHE A 22 -15.18 4.90 2.39
C PHE A 22 -15.41 5.52 3.77
N ILE A 23 -15.42 4.71 4.82
CA ILE A 23 -15.63 5.20 6.21
C ILE A 23 -14.53 6.17 6.62
N VAL A 24 -13.27 5.82 6.36
CA VAL A 24 -12.13 6.65 6.73
C VAL A 24 -12.13 7.98 5.97
N SER A 25 -12.47 7.95 4.67
CA SER A 25 -12.56 9.16 3.84
C SER A 25 -13.77 10.06 4.18
N HIS A 26 -14.80 9.51 4.83
CA HIS A 26 -16.05 10.23 5.12
C HIS A 26 -16.45 10.18 6.60
N LEU A 27 -15.47 10.15 7.50
CA LEU A 27 -15.68 9.95 8.95
C LEU A 27 -16.75 10.88 9.54
N GLU A 28 -16.80 12.15 9.10
CA GLU A 28 -17.79 13.12 9.59
C GLU A 28 -19.21 12.84 9.09
N ALA A 29 -19.34 12.30 7.88
CA ALA A 29 -20.65 12.00 7.26
C ALA A 29 -21.21 10.65 7.71
N VAL A 30 -20.37 9.66 7.93
CA VAL A 30 -20.76 8.26 8.25
C VAL A 30 -21.70 8.16 9.47
N PRO A 31 -21.53 8.91 10.57
CA PRO A 31 -22.47 8.87 11.70
C PRO A 31 -23.92 9.25 11.37
N ALA A 32 -24.14 10.03 10.31
CA ALA A 32 -25.47 10.40 9.83
C ALA A 32 -26.04 9.38 8.83
N MET A 33 -25.22 8.57 8.19
CA MET A 33 -25.62 7.60 7.17
C MET A 33 -26.24 6.34 7.78
N ASN A 34 -27.13 5.69 7.03
CA ASN A 34 -27.60 4.35 7.36
C ASN A 34 -26.78 3.28 6.58
N ILE A 35 -26.91 2.03 7.00
CA ILE A 35 -26.11 0.92 6.43
C ILE A 35 -26.34 0.72 4.93
N ARG A 36 -27.56 1.00 4.42
CA ARG A 36 -27.89 0.88 2.99
C ARG A 36 -27.20 1.97 2.17
N GLN A 37 -27.11 3.18 2.73
CA GLN A 37 -26.38 4.29 2.10
C GLN A 37 -24.88 3.96 1.96
N ILE A 38 -24.25 3.45 3.02
CA ILE A 38 -22.84 2.99 2.94
C ILE A 38 -22.71 1.90 1.87
N ALA A 39 -23.54 0.86 1.95
CA ALA A 39 -23.49 -0.26 1.01
C ALA A 39 -23.64 0.21 -0.45
N GLY A 40 -24.56 1.13 -0.71
CA GLY A 40 -24.79 1.71 -2.03
C GLY A 40 -23.63 2.58 -2.52
N SER A 41 -23.03 3.40 -1.64
CA SER A 41 -21.91 4.27 -2.00
C SER A 41 -20.66 3.50 -2.44
N VAL A 42 -20.44 2.30 -1.90
CA VAL A 42 -19.25 1.48 -2.21
C VAL A 42 -19.53 0.27 -3.09
N GLY A 43 -20.79 0.08 -3.52
CA GLY A 43 -21.18 -1.02 -4.41
C GLY A 43 -21.02 -2.40 -3.75
N VAL A 44 -21.47 -2.55 -2.49
CA VAL A 44 -21.45 -3.82 -1.76
C VAL A 44 -22.81 -4.12 -1.12
N SER A 45 -23.00 -5.34 -0.60
CA SER A 45 -24.18 -5.69 0.17
C SER A 45 -24.13 -5.14 1.60
N THR A 46 -25.28 -4.95 2.25
CA THR A 46 -25.34 -4.62 3.68
C THR A 46 -24.72 -5.69 4.56
N THR A 47 -24.74 -6.95 4.13
CA THR A 47 -24.07 -8.07 4.80
C THR A 47 -22.54 -7.86 4.79
N THR A 48 -21.97 -7.35 3.70
CA THR A 48 -20.54 -7.01 3.63
C THR A 48 -20.20 -5.92 4.63
N VAL A 49 -21.05 -4.91 4.78
CA VAL A 49 -20.87 -3.84 5.78
C VAL A 49 -20.94 -4.40 7.20
N LEU A 50 -21.85 -5.33 7.49
CA LEU A 50 -21.93 -5.98 8.82
C LEU A 50 -20.69 -6.81 9.12
N ARG A 51 -20.21 -7.63 8.17
CA ARG A 51 -18.97 -8.38 8.32
C ARG A 51 -17.75 -7.48 8.55
N PHE A 52 -17.73 -6.34 7.86
CA PHE A 52 -16.72 -5.31 8.14
C PHE A 52 -16.81 -4.83 9.60
N CYS A 53 -18.02 -4.52 10.12
CA CYS A 53 -18.20 -4.11 11.50
C CYS A 53 -17.68 -5.16 12.49
N GLU A 54 -17.99 -6.44 12.27
CA GLU A 54 -17.52 -7.56 13.10
C GLU A 54 -15.99 -7.65 13.12
N LYS A 55 -15.34 -7.57 11.95
CA LYS A 55 -13.88 -7.55 11.85
C LYS A 55 -13.24 -6.31 12.46
N ALA A 56 -13.95 -5.19 12.44
CA ALA A 56 -13.59 -3.96 13.14
C ALA A 56 -13.76 -4.04 14.67
N GLY A 57 -14.20 -5.21 15.19
CA GLY A 57 -14.45 -5.41 16.61
C GLY A 57 -15.71 -4.71 17.12
N CYS A 58 -16.68 -4.47 16.23
CA CYS A 58 -17.98 -3.90 16.57
C CYS A 58 -19.07 -4.98 16.47
N SER A 59 -20.01 -5.00 17.41
CA SER A 59 -21.18 -5.89 17.38
C SER A 59 -22.14 -5.62 16.21
N GLY A 60 -21.97 -4.50 15.52
CA GLY A 60 -22.74 -4.10 14.37
C GLY A 60 -22.55 -2.64 13.98
N TYR A 61 -23.29 -2.19 12.97
CA TYR A 61 -23.15 -0.86 12.38
C TYR A 61 -23.49 0.28 13.37
N THR A 62 -24.40 0.05 14.32
CA THR A 62 -24.76 1.04 15.34
C THR A 62 -23.59 1.30 16.29
N GLU A 63 -22.90 0.27 16.73
CA GLU A 63 -21.69 0.41 17.56
C GLU A 63 -20.56 1.09 16.80
N LEU A 64 -20.35 0.73 15.52
CA LEU A 64 -19.37 1.39 14.68
C LEU A 64 -19.62 2.90 14.60
N LYS A 65 -20.88 3.32 14.36
CA LYS A 65 -21.23 4.75 14.35
C LYS A 65 -20.97 5.44 15.70
N TYR A 66 -21.24 4.75 16.78
CA TYR A 66 -20.98 5.27 18.13
C TYR A 66 -19.47 5.50 18.33
N ARG A 67 -18.63 4.52 17.99
CA ARG A 67 -17.17 4.63 18.09
C ARG A 67 -16.62 5.77 17.21
N ILE A 68 -17.13 5.91 15.99
CA ILE A 68 -16.75 7.02 15.11
C ILE A 68 -17.14 8.37 15.71
N ARG A 69 -18.33 8.50 16.31
CA ARG A 69 -18.73 9.73 17.00
C ARG A 69 -17.83 10.05 18.21
N GLN A 70 -17.48 9.07 18.99
CA GLN A 70 -16.56 9.22 20.13
C GLN A 70 -15.19 9.69 19.63
N GLU A 71 -14.68 9.13 18.58
CA GLU A 71 -13.41 9.53 17.97
C GLU A 71 -13.45 10.96 17.42
N LEU A 72 -14.55 11.35 16.77
CA LEU A 72 -14.77 12.71 16.28
C LEU A 72 -14.91 13.73 17.41
N ALA A 73 -15.48 13.34 18.55
CA ALA A 73 -15.64 14.18 19.73
C ALA A 73 -14.35 14.33 20.56
N SER A 74 -13.34 13.52 20.30
CA SER A 74 -12.08 13.54 21.03
C SER A 74 -11.24 14.77 20.62
N PRO A 75 -10.82 15.64 21.54
CA PRO A 75 -10.12 16.88 21.22
C PRO A 75 -8.71 16.72 20.63
N THR A 76 -8.23 15.49 20.47
CA THR A 76 -6.83 15.18 20.08
C THR A 76 -6.62 14.99 18.57
N ARG A 77 -7.62 15.30 17.72
CA ARG A 77 -7.44 15.27 16.26
C ARG A 77 -6.86 16.57 15.71
N THR A 78 -5.69 16.96 16.17
CA THR A 78 -4.79 17.71 15.33
C THR A 78 -4.31 16.75 14.24
N GLY A 79 -4.75 16.98 13.03
CA GLY A 79 -4.54 16.16 11.83
C GLY A 79 -3.10 15.76 11.50
N SER A 80 -2.40 15.10 12.39
CA SER A 80 -1.14 14.42 12.14
C SER A 80 -1.41 12.97 11.76
N LEU A 81 -0.57 12.43 10.89
CA LEU A 81 -0.52 11.00 10.64
C LEU A 81 -0.18 10.30 11.96
N ASP A 82 -1.05 9.38 12.40
CA ASP A 82 -0.74 8.54 13.55
C ASP A 82 0.36 7.55 13.15
N ALA A 83 1.45 7.54 13.89
CA ALA A 83 2.57 6.65 13.64
C ALA A 83 2.34 5.22 14.18
N GLU A 84 1.40 5.01 15.10
CA GLU A 84 1.20 3.73 15.76
C GLU A 84 0.91 2.57 14.79
N PRO A 85 0.06 2.71 13.74
CA PRO A 85 -0.13 1.66 12.76
C PRO A 85 1.17 1.26 12.03
N ALA A 86 2.00 2.24 11.69
CA ALA A 86 3.29 2.00 11.03
C ALA A 86 4.29 1.32 11.98
N ILE A 87 4.33 1.74 13.24
CA ILE A 87 5.16 1.11 14.28
C ILE A 87 4.73 -0.36 14.46
N GLN A 88 3.42 -0.61 14.51
CA GLN A 88 2.88 -1.95 14.66
C GLN A 88 3.23 -2.83 13.45
N TYR A 89 3.10 -2.31 12.23
CA TYR A 89 3.53 -2.99 11.01
C TYR A 89 5.01 -3.41 11.10
N MET A 90 5.92 -2.50 11.45
CA MET A 90 7.34 -2.78 11.55
C MET A 90 7.69 -3.79 12.67
N LYS A 91 6.92 -3.84 13.75
CA LYS A 91 7.11 -4.80 14.84
C LYS A 91 6.60 -6.21 14.52
N THR A 92 5.54 -6.32 13.74
CA THR A 92 4.85 -7.60 13.49
C THR A 92 5.31 -8.26 12.19
N SER A 93 5.57 -7.49 11.13
CA SER A 93 5.96 -8.04 9.82
C SER A 93 7.20 -8.93 9.87
N PRO A 94 8.30 -8.58 10.57
CA PRO A 94 9.49 -9.44 10.64
C PRO A 94 9.25 -10.79 11.33
N LYS A 95 8.20 -10.90 12.13
CA LYS A 95 7.82 -12.12 12.85
C LYS A 95 6.89 -13.02 12.03
N ASP A 96 6.40 -12.52 10.90
CA ASP A 96 5.53 -13.26 9.99
C ASP A 96 6.38 -14.05 8.99
N GLY A 97 6.30 -15.39 9.01
CA GLY A 97 7.01 -16.25 8.07
C GLY A 97 6.69 -15.92 6.62
N VAL A 98 5.45 -15.57 6.30
CA VAL A 98 5.04 -15.17 4.94
C VAL A 98 5.74 -13.88 4.51
N PHE A 99 5.94 -12.94 5.43
CA PHE A 99 6.70 -11.71 5.12
C PHE A 99 8.17 -12.04 4.83
N ALA A 100 8.79 -12.90 5.63
CA ALA A 100 10.18 -13.31 5.44
C ALA A 100 10.38 -14.03 4.10
N GLU A 101 9.47 -14.93 3.73
CA GLU A 101 9.49 -15.61 2.43
C GLU A 101 9.36 -14.62 1.26
N LYS A 102 8.40 -13.70 1.33
CA LYS A 102 8.23 -12.64 0.32
C LYS A 102 9.46 -11.75 0.22
N MET A 103 10.08 -11.41 1.33
CA MET A 103 11.28 -10.58 1.37
C MET A 103 12.45 -11.29 0.70
N ALA A 104 12.67 -12.56 1.00
CA ALA A 104 13.70 -13.38 0.36
C ALA A 104 13.45 -13.52 -1.15
N GLN A 105 12.18 -13.75 -1.58
CA GLN A 105 11.82 -13.83 -2.99
C GLN A 105 12.06 -12.50 -3.71
N ALA A 106 11.64 -11.38 -3.14
CA ALA A 106 11.84 -10.05 -3.71
C ALA A 106 13.34 -9.71 -3.81
N ALA A 107 14.10 -10.01 -2.78
CA ALA A 107 15.55 -9.81 -2.77
C ALA A 107 16.25 -10.65 -3.86
N LYS A 108 15.85 -11.91 -4.02
CA LYS A 108 16.36 -12.78 -5.09
C LYS A 108 16.04 -12.21 -6.47
N ILE A 109 14.80 -11.79 -6.72
CA ILE A 109 14.40 -11.13 -7.98
C ILE A 109 15.29 -9.92 -8.27
N CYS A 110 15.50 -9.05 -7.27
CA CYS A 110 16.34 -7.88 -7.42
C CYS A 110 17.83 -8.24 -7.60
N ALA A 111 18.33 -9.27 -6.91
CA ALA A 111 19.72 -9.71 -7.03
C ALA A 111 20.00 -10.30 -8.42
N ASP A 112 19.09 -11.11 -8.97
CA ASP A 112 19.22 -11.74 -10.28
C ASP A 112 19.00 -10.75 -11.44
N ALA A 113 18.29 -9.64 -11.20
CA ALA A 113 18.04 -8.63 -12.22
C ALA A 113 19.35 -7.88 -12.61
N GLY A 114 19.51 -7.56 -13.87
CA GLY A 114 20.58 -6.68 -14.37
C GLY A 114 20.34 -5.23 -14.00
N GLN A 115 19.09 -4.83 -13.88
CA GLN A 115 18.66 -3.51 -13.44
C GLN A 115 17.28 -3.54 -12.79
N ILE A 116 16.99 -2.55 -11.94
CA ILE A 116 15.69 -2.38 -11.30
C ILE A 116 15.08 -1.07 -11.75
N ILE A 117 13.86 -1.10 -12.28
CA ILE A 117 13.10 0.10 -12.60
C ILE A 117 12.08 0.33 -11.50
N LEU A 118 12.11 1.51 -10.90
CA LEU A 118 11.15 1.91 -9.89
C LEU A 118 10.12 2.86 -10.49
N SER A 119 8.85 2.63 -10.19
CA SER A 119 7.76 3.54 -10.57
C SER A 119 6.70 3.60 -9.48
N GLY A 120 5.86 4.61 -9.51
CA GLY A 120 4.81 4.81 -8.53
C GLY A 120 3.92 5.99 -8.84
N ASN A 121 2.85 6.11 -8.07
CA ASN A 121 1.97 7.27 -8.14
C ASN A 121 2.62 8.52 -7.50
N ARG A 122 1.89 9.66 -7.61
CA ARG A 122 2.40 10.99 -7.21
C ARG A 122 3.02 10.99 -5.80
N GLU A 123 2.34 10.37 -4.82
CA GLU A 123 2.77 10.37 -3.42
C GLU A 123 4.05 9.55 -3.21
N SER A 124 4.28 8.56 -4.05
CA SER A 124 5.42 7.65 -3.96
C SER A 124 6.67 8.17 -4.69
N LYS A 125 6.57 9.26 -5.47
CA LYS A 125 7.70 9.80 -6.24
C LYS A 125 8.98 10.05 -5.44
N PRO A 126 8.95 10.66 -4.25
CA PRO A 126 10.15 10.79 -3.43
C PRO A 126 10.75 9.45 -3.04
N LEU A 127 9.90 8.44 -2.78
CA LEU A 127 10.33 7.14 -2.31
C LEU A 127 10.90 6.25 -3.42
N ILE A 128 10.41 6.36 -4.66
CA ILE A 128 11.03 5.66 -5.80
C ILE A 128 12.45 6.18 -6.05
N ARG A 129 12.69 7.49 -5.89
CA ARG A 129 14.05 8.07 -5.97
C ARG A 129 14.93 7.61 -4.82
N TYR A 130 14.37 7.55 -3.61
CA TYR A 130 15.07 7.02 -2.44
C TYR A 130 15.44 5.54 -2.63
N GLY A 131 14.51 4.70 -3.11
CA GLY A 131 14.77 3.30 -3.44
C GLY A 131 15.85 3.14 -4.51
N ALA A 132 15.80 3.93 -5.59
CA ALA A 132 16.81 3.91 -6.62
C ALA A 132 18.21 4.30 -6.07
N TYR A 133 18.26 5.29 -5.18
CA TYR A 133 19.48 5.67 -4.49
C TYR A 133 20.05 4.53 -3.64
N LEU A 134 19.22 3.89 -2.82
CA LEU A 134 19.64 2.78 -1.95
C LEU A 134 20.21 1.61 -2.77
N PHE A 135 19.47 1.16 -3.80
CA PHE A 135 19.87 0.02 -4.62
C PHE A 135 21.16 0.32 -5.43
N SER A 136 21.26 1.52 -5.98
CA SER A 136 22.49 1.95 -6.66
C SER A 136 23.68 2.01 -5.69
N GLY A 137 23.45 2.41 -4.46
CA GLY A 137 24.48 2.46 -3.40
C GLY A 137 25.08 1.10 -3.06
N ILE A 138 24.36 0.00 -3.26
CA ILE A 138 24.87 -1.36 -3.10
C ILE A 138 25.34 -1.99 -4.43
N GLY A 139 25.57 -1.18 -5.45
CA GLY A 139 26.07 -1.63 -6.76
C GLY A 139 25.00 -2.29 -7.65
N LYS A 140 23.70 -2.16 -7.33
CA LYS A 140 22.59 -2.64 -8.16
C LYS A 140 22.05 -1.49 -9.01
N PRO A 141 22.21 -1.52 -10.36
CA PRO A 141 21.69 -0.46 -11.23
C PRO A 141 20.18 -0.29 -11.00
N ALA A 142 19.76 0.91 -10.58
CA ALA A 142 18.37 1.21 -10.32
C ALA A 142 18.01 2.60 -10.82
N PHE A 143 16.89 2.70 -11.53
CA PHE A 143 16.43 3.92 -12.19
C PHE A 143 14.96 4.16 -11.90
N THR A 144 14.53 5.42 -11.95
CA THR A 144 13.11 5.73 -11.90
C THR A 144 12.53 5.78 -13.32
N ALA A 145 11.30 5.33 -13.51
CA ALA A 145 10.64 5.39 -14.81
C ALA A 145 10.45 6.83 -15.33
N GLU A 146 10.66 7.83 -14.48
CA GLU A 146 10.47 9.26 -14.79
C GLU A 146 11.74 9.97 -15.24
N ASP A 147 12.92 9.37 -15.09
CA ASP A 147 14.21 10.05 -15.34
C ASP A 147 14.53 10.27 -16.83
N GLY A 148 13.52 10.50 -17.65
CA GLY A 148 13.68 11.02 -19.00
C GLY A 148 14.21 10.04 -20.05
N TRP A 149 14.59 8.84 -19.67
CA TRP A 149 14.96 7.77 -20.59
C TRP A 149 13.74 7.12 -21.25
N GLY A 150 12.65 7.90 -21.33
CA GLY A 150 11.38 7.46 -21.86
C GLY A 150 11.12 6.02 -21.47
N ILE A 151 9.97 5.60 -21.18
CA ILE A 151 9.62 4.23 -20.80
C ILE A 151 10.59 3.27 -21.49
N VAL A 152 11.67 2.89 -20.79
CA VAL A 152 12.64 1.93 -21.31
C VAL A 152 11.84 0.70 -21.65
N SER A 153 11.68 0.46 -22.95
CA SER A 153 11.06 -0.77 -23.39
C SER A 153 11.96 -1.87 -22.88
N PRO A 154 11.51 -2.74 -21.96
CA PRO A 154 12.35 -3.85 -21.60
C PRO A 154 12.61 -4.59 -22.92
N LYS A 155 13.87 -4.65 -23.34
CA LYS A 155 14.25 -5.55 -24.43
C LYS A 155 14.00 -6.97 -23.90
N GLU A 156 13.56 -7.87 -24.73
CA GLU A 156 13.25 -9.27 -24.35
C GLU A 156 14.40 -9.98 -23.60
N ASP A 157 15.65 -9.50 -23.78
CA ASP A 157 16.84 -9.98 -23.07
C ASP A 157 17.30 -9.12 -21.88
N SER A 158 16.59 -8.03 -21.55
CA SER A 158 16.99 -7.23 -20.39
C SER A 158 16.49 -7.91 -19.14
N ARG A 159 17.42 -8.40 -18.32
CA ARG A 159 17.11 -8.87 -16.95
C ARG A 159 16.69 -7.68 -16.08
N THR A 160 15.51 -7.13 -16.38
CA THR A 160 14.95 -5.97 -15.69
C THR A 160 13.88 -6.41 -14.72
N ALA A 161 13.97 -6.02 -13.45
CA ALA A 161 12.89 -6.14 -12.48
C ALA A 161 12.12 -4.81 -12.38
N LEU A 162 10.81 -4.88 -12.25
CA LEU A 162 9.96 -3.71 -12.01
C LEU A 162 9.53 -3.67 -10.55
N LEU A 163 9.78 -2.56 -9.86
CA LEU A 163 9.30 -2.29 -8.51
C LEU A 163 8.28 -1.14 -8.53
N ILE A 164 7.04 -1.44 -8.15
CA ILE A 164 5.94 -0.46 -8.10
C ILE A 164 5.66 -0.06 -6.65
N LEU A 165 5.70 1.23 -6.38
CA LEU A 165 5.25 1.83 -5.12
C LEU A 165 3.94 2.58 -5.39
N SER A 166 2.80 2.01 -4.98
CA SER A 166 1.50 2.62 -5.26
C SER A 166 0.51 2.32 -4.16
N THR A 167 0.14 3.34 -3.39
CA THR A 167 -0.83 3.21 -2.29
C THR A 167 -2.10 2.48 -2.73
N TRP A 168 -2.67 2.86 -3.88
CA TRP A 168 -3.94 2.32 -4.40
C TRP A 168 -3.74 1.18 -5.39
N GLY A 169 -2.52 0.99 -5.89
CA GLY A 169 -2.19 -0.05 -6.85
C GLY A 169 -2.99 -0.01 -8.16
N GLY A 170 -3.50 1.17 -8.52
CA GLY A 170 -4.31 1.42 -9.70
C GLY A 170 -3.84 2.69 -10.42
N GLY A 171 -4.62 3.10 -11.41
CA GLY A 171 -4.30 4.21 -12.30
C GLY A 171 -3.78 3.73 -13.66
N GLU A 172 -4.21 4.40 -14.73
CA GLU A 172 -3.92 3.98 -16.10
C GLU A 172 -2.42 3.89 -16.38
N ASP A 173 -1.65 4.87 -15.89
CA ASP A 173 -0.19 4.92 -16.10
C ASP A 173 0.52 3.74 -15.45
N ILE A 174 0.16 3.40 -14.20
CA ILE A 174 0.74 2.27 -13.46
C ILE A 174 0.38 0.95 -14.13
N LEU A 175 -0.89 0.76 -14.49
CA LEU A 175 -1.35 -0.48 -15.13
C LEU A 175 -0.77 -0.63 -16.54
N PHE A 176 -0.63 0.46 -17.30
CA PHE A 176 0.05 0.45 -18.59
C PHE A 176 1.50 0.00 -18.45
N LEU A 177 2.23 0.56 -17.48
CA LEU A 177 3.62 0.18 -17.21
C LEU A 177 3.74 -1.29 -16.80
N ILE A 178 2.93 -1.73 -15.84
CA ILE A 178 2.89 -3.13 -15.39
C ILE A 178 2.67 -4.07 -16.59
N ASN A 179 1.64 -3.81 -17.40
CA ASN A 179 1.32 -4.65 -18.56
C ASN A 179 2.48 -4.71 -19.55
N ARG A 180 3.16 -3.60 -19.80
CA ARG A 180 4.29 -3.52 -20.71
C ARG A 180 5.47 -4.37 -20.24
N TYR A 181 5.83 -4.28 -18.94
CA TYR A 181 6.93 -5.04 -18.36
C TYR A 181 6.60 -6.54 -18.25
N LYS A 182 5.37 -6.88 -17.86
CA LYS A 182 4.94 -8.28 -17.81
C LYS A 182 4.92 -8.95 -19.20
N LYS A 183 4.52 -8.24 -20.25
CA LYS A 183 4.62 -8.74 -21.64
C LYS A 183 6.04 -9.04 -22.07
N ALA A 184 7.02 -8.33 -21.51
CA ALA A 184 8.45 -8.58 -21.75
C ALA A 184 9.05 -9.63 -20.80
N GLY A 185 8.23 -10.28 -19.98
CA GLY A 185 8.69 -11.32 -19.03
C GLY A 185 9.40 -10.77 -17.80
N ALA A 186 9.34 -9.48 -17.54
CA ALA A 186 9.98 -8.86 -16.37
C ALA A 186 9.25 -9.25 -15.07
N PRO A 187 9.98 -9.69 -14.03
CA PRO A 187 9.39 -9.91 -12.72
C PRO A 187 8.95 -8.59 -12.09
N LEU A 188 7.82 -8.64 -11.38
CA LEU A 188 7.15 -7.49 -10.79
C LEU A 188 7.06 -7.64 -9.26
N ILE A 189 7.59 -6.65 -8.57
CA ILE A 189 7.42 -6.46 -7.13
C ILE A 189 6.53 -5.23 -6.93
N SER A 190 5.59 -5.28 -6.00
CA SER A 190 4.80 -4.11 -5.63
C SER A 190 4.71 -3.91 -4.13
N VAL A 191 4.66 -2.64 -3.73
CA VAL A 191 4.30 -2.20 -2.39
C VAL A 191 3.03 -1.37 -2.50
N THR A 192 1.96 -1.85 -1.85
CA THR A 192 0.62 -1.26 -1.95
C THR A 192 0.00 -1.14 -0.57
N ASN A 193 -1.08 -0.37 -0.44
CA ASN A 193 -1.80 -0.31 0.83
C ASN A 193 -2.72 -1.52 1.03
N THR A 194 -3.09 -2.26 -0.04
CA THR A 194 -3.93 -3.46 0.03
C THR A 194 -3.46 -4.53 -0.95
N GLY A 195 -3.61 -5.81 -0.58
CA GLY A 195 -3.36 -6.95 -1.46
C GLY A 195 -4.44 -7.18 -2.53
N HIS A 196 -5.52 -6.39 -2.50
CA HIS A 196 -6.68 -6.58 -3.39
C HIS A 196 -6.75 -5.59 -4.56
N CYS A 197 -5.72 -4.76 -4.74
CA CYS A 197 -5.63 -3.85 -5.87
C CYS A 197 -5.01 -4.52 -7.10
N PRO A 198 -5.21 -3.97 -8.32
CA PRO A 198 -4.69 -4.57 -9.54
C PRO A 198 -3.17 -4.78 -9.53
N ALA A 199 -2.38 -3.80 -9.08
CA ALA A 199 -0.93 -3.93 -9.01
C ALA A 199 -0.49 -5.10 -8.11
N ALA A 200 -1.15 -5.27 -6.95
CA ALA A 200 -0.86 -6.38 -6.03
C ALA A 200 -1.17 -7.74 -6.66
N GLN A 201 -2.31 -7.86 -7.35
CA GLN A 201 -2.74 -9.10 -8.00
C GLN A 201 -1.89 -9.48 -9.21
N MET A 202 -1.30 -8.50 -9.89
CA MET A 202 -0.44 -8.72 -11.06
C MET A 202 1.02 -8.96 -10.68
N SER A 203 1.41 -8.77 -9.42
CA SER A 203 2.78 -8.87 -8.94
C SER A 203 3.17 -10.32 -8.64
N ASP A 204 4.44 -10.64 -8.88
CA ASP A 204 5.06 -11.89 -8.45
C ASP A 204 5.31 -11.86 -6.93
N VAL A 205 5.60 -10.68 -6.39
CA VAL A 205 5.67 -10.42 -4.95
C VAL A 205 4.95 -9.12 -4.62
N ASN A 206 4.04 -9.15 -3.64
CA ASN A 206 3.37 -7.95 -3.13
C ASN A 206 3.55 -7.82 -1.62
N PHE A 207 3.91 -6.61 -1.18
CA PHE A 207 3.87 -6.18 0.22
C PHE A 207 2.70 -5.23 0.41
N SER A 208 1.77 -5.61 1.30
CA SER A 208 0.61 -4.79 1.65
C SER A 208 0.80 -4.15 3.01
N CYS A 209 0.69 -2.82 3.08
CA CYS A 209 0.98 -2.07 4.31
C CYS A 209 -0.25 -1.87 5.21
N TYR A 210 -1.46 -1.83 4.63
CA TYR A 210 -2.74 -1.64 5.34
C TYR A 210 -2.77 -0.42 6.27
N MET A 211 -2.16 0.69 5.85
CA MET A 211 -2.15 1.93 6.63
C MET A 211 -3.47 2.67 6.52
N PRO A 212 -3.94 3.29 7.63
CA PRO A 212 -5.11 4.16 7.61
C PRO A 212 -4.91 5.36 6.68
N GLU A 213 -5.99 5.71 5.97
CA GLU A 213 -6.05 6.95 5.21
C GLU A 213 -6.53 8.11 6.07
N ILE A 214 -5.94 9.26 5.85
CA ILE A 214 -6.41 10.53 6.39
C ILE A 214 -6.78 11.42 5.21
N SER A 215 -8.06 11.75 5.15
CA SER A 215 -8.57 12.72 4.20
C SER A 215 -8.56 14.10 4.83
N ARG A 216 -7.98 15.09 4.12
CA ARG A 216 -7.99 16.49 4.53
C ARG A 216 -8.53 17.36 3.42
N THR A 217 -9.53 18.15 3.74
CA THR A 217 -10.02 19.23 2.88
C THR A 217 -9.36 20.52 3.35
N SER A 218 -8.57 21.15 2.51
CA SER A 218 -8.04 22.48 2.71
C SER A 218 -8.61 23.43 1.67
N GLY A 219 -8.46 24.76 1.84
CA GLY A 219 -8.84 25.74 0.83
C GLY A 219 -8.17 25.53 -0.55
N HIS A 220 -7.22 24.63 -0.66
CA HIS A 220 -6.49 24.28 -1.89
C HIS A 220 -6.88 22.91 -2.46
N GLY A 221 -7.90 22.23 -1.91
CA GLY A 221 -8.39 20.96 -2.41
C GLY A 221 -8.43 19.83 -1.36
N HIS A 222 -8.79 18.66 -1.84
CA HIS A 222 -8.88 17.45 -1.05
C HIS A 222 -7.55 16.67 -1.19
N ILE A 223 -6.93 16.34 -0.07
CA ILE A 223 -5.68 15.56 -0.01
C ILE A 223 -5.93 14.30 0.81
N GLU A 224 -5.63 13.16 0.21
CA GLU A 224 -5.59 11.87 0.87
C GLU A 224 -4.13 11.57 1.26
N LEU A 225 -3.92 11.32 2.55
CA LEU A 225 -2.61 11.02 3.10
C LEU A 225 -2.61 9.61 3.70
N VAL A 226 -1.57 8.85 3.38
CA VAL A 226 -1.29 7.53 3.94
C VAL A 226 0.14 7.54 4.45
N SER A 227 0.39 6.99 5.63
CA SER A 227 1.75 6.90 6.16
C SER A 227 2.64 6.07 5.23
N GLN A 228 3.76 6.66 4.83
CA GLN A 228 4.75 6.02 3.97
C GLN A 228 5.91 5.38 4.77
N ILE A 229 5.87 5.43 6.09
CA ILE A 229 6.89 4.81 6.97
C ILE A 229 7.11 3.33 6.64
N PRO A 230 6.07 2.50 6.44
CA PRO A 230 6.27 1.10 6.06
C PRO A 230 6.98 0.93 4.72
N VAL A 231 6.76 1.82 3.77
CA VAL A 231 7.42 1.78 2.45
C VAL A 231 8.92 2.03 2.59
N VAL A 232 9.31 3.03 3.39
CA VAL A 232 10.72 3.30 3.72
C VAL A 232 11.36 2.08 4.37
N TYR A 233 10.71 1.53 5.41
CA TYR A 233 11.17 0.32 6.09
C TYR A 233 11.37 -0.86 5.12
N LEU A 234 10.43 -1.09 4.20
CA LEU A 234 10.52 -2.16 3.20
C LEU A 234 11.69 -1.95 2.24
N LEU A 235 11.91 -0.72 1.75
CA LEU A 235 13.01 -0.40 0.84
C LEU A 235 14.37 -0.62 1.51
N GLU A 236 14.53 -0.19 2.76
CA GLU A 236 15.78 -0.38 3.52
C GLU A 236 16.03 -1.86 3.83
N THR A 237 14.99 -2.58 4.27
CA THR A 237 15.08 -4.02 4.53
C THR A 237 15.43 -4.79 3.25
N LEU A 238 14.76 -4.49 2.13
CA LEU A 238 15.01 -5.12 0.84
C LEU A 238 16.45 -4.85 0.37
N THR A 239 16.95 -3.63 0.57
CA THR A 239 18.35 -3.28 0.25
C THR A 239 19.34 -4.18 0.99
N GLY A 240 19.14 -4.37 2.30
CA GLY A 240 19.98 -5.26 3.09
C GLY A 240 19.92 -6.72 2.64
N GLU A 241 18.73 -7.21 2.31
CA GLU A 241 18.56 -8.58 1.82
C GLU A 241 19.18 -8.78 0.41
N ILE A 242 19.06 -7.82 -0.51
CA ILE A 242 19.73 -7.87 -1.82
C ILE A 242 21.25 -7.99 -1.63
N GLN A 243 21.83 -7.20 -0.73
CA GLN A 243 23.27 -7.21 -0.47
C GLN A 243 23.73 -8.58 0.04
N ARG A 244 22.94 -9.24 0.88
CA ARG A 244 23.23 -10.61 1.35
C ARG A 244 23.30 -11.63 0.21
N PHE A 245 22.41 -11.52 -0.79
CA PHE A 245 22.44 -12.39 -1.98
C PHE A 245 23.63 -12.11 -2.91
N GLN A 246 24.18 -10.89 -2.92
CA GLN A 246 25.34 -10.55 -3.74
C GLN A 246 26.68 -11.05 -3.14
N THR A 247 26.71 -11.31 -1.83
CA THR A 247 27.90 -11.74 -1.10
C THR A 247 28.00 -13.25 -0.90
N GLN A 248 26.99 -14.00 -1.34
CA GLN A 248 26.97 -15.48 -1.42
C GLN A 248 27.37 -15.96 -2.80
#